data_2c25ad9ff41dfb531f11ffb680ea58f7
#
_entry.id   2c25ad9ff41dfb531f11ffb680ea58f7
#
_cell.length_a   1.000
_cell.length_b   1.000
_cell.length_c   1.000
_cell.angle_alpha   90.00
_cell.angle_beta   90.00
_cell.angle_gamma   90.00
#
_symmetry.space_group_name_H-M   'P 1'
#
loop_
_entity.id
_entity.type
_entity.pdbx_description
1 polymer ?
#
loop_
_entity_poly.entity_id
_entity_poly.type
_entity_poly.pdbx_seq_one_letter_code
_entity_poly.pdbx_strand_id
1 'polypeptide(L)'
;MKRLLTLWPALFLLALVACAVNGPVASPLAPSPHQVILGSNIFGFPQNKMTVLSSTQGQTFETRHSLLRHDSCAKGSMDIVELSGTIDPSSLQSLQAHMHNLSRCINRQGQRVPPQVYLNSHGGKPILGIELGQILARYGAEAVVTEGQLCSGACAVGFLTARQRSVKSNGRVVLHFNGAKNNGFDCARSNDMMPLQNHFLAAAGRTGGTALYNQALTYCNSDRGWEIS
;
A
#
# COMPACT_ATOMS: atom_id res chain seq x y z
N MET A 1 -71.15 -50.23 -19.00
CA MET A 1 -70.27 -51.40 -19.23
C MET A 1 -68.88 -50.93 -18.83
N LYS A 2 -68.44 -51.24 -17.67
CA LYS A 2 -67.37 -52.14 -17.25
C LYS A 2 -66.14 -52.08 -18.16
N ARG A 3 -65.01 -51.53 -17.67
CA ARG A 3 -63.81 -52.29 -17.31
C ARG A 3 -62.79 -51.40 -16.59
N LEU A 4 -62.51 -51.83 -15.40
CA LEU A 4 -61.26 -51.59 -14.63
C LEU A 4 -60.07 -52.10 -15.40
N LEU A 5 -58.89 -51.53 -15.12
CA LEU A 5 -57.60 -52.23 -14.93
C LEU A 5 -56.52 -51.13 -14.71
N THR A 6 -56.14 -51.04 -13.49
CA THR A 6 -54.93 -51.48 -12.76
C THR A 6 -53.71 -50.58 -12.91
N LEU A 7 -53.40 -49.98 -11.78
CA LEU A 7 -52.15 -49.53 -11.20
C LEU A 7 -50.87 -50.17 -11.74
N TRP A 8 -49.86 -49.34 -11.96
CA TRP A 8 -48.49 -49.64 -11.51
C TRP A 8 -47.76 -48.36 -11.22
N PRO A 9 -47.16 -48.20 -10.01
CA PRO A 9 -46.33 -47.07 -9.67
C PRO A 9 -44.89 -47.37 -10.10
N ALA A 10 -44.39 -46.66 -11.07
CA ALA A 10 -42.98 -46.64 -11.37
C ALA A 10 -42.30 -45.65 -10.43
N LEU A 11 -41.61 -46.16 -9.42
CA LEU A 11 -40.64 -45.46 -8.62
C LEU A 11 -39.50 -44.97 -9.53
N PHE A 12 -39.50 -43.70 -9.87
CA PHE A 12 -38.29 -43.04 -10.38
C PHE A 12 -37.47 -42.59 -9.21
N LEU A 13 -36.46 -43.39 -8.86
CA LEU A 13 -35.33 -42.98 -8.03
C LEU A 13 -34.52 -41.92 -8.83
N LEU A 14 -34.77 -40.66 -8.53
CA LEU A 14 -33.89 -39.56 -8.91
C LEU A 14 -32.66 -39.61 -8.02
N ALA A 15 -31.60 -40.24 -8.52
CA ALA A 15 -30.28 -40.12 -7.95
C ALA A 15 -29.80 -38.68 -8.19
N LEU A 16 -29.90 -37.84 -7.18
CA LEU A 16 -29.22 -36.55 -7.11
C LEU A 16 -27.73 -36.82 -7.03
N VAL A 17 -27.08 -36.80 -8.18
CA VAL A 17 -25.62 -36.67 -8.24
C VAL A 17 -25.29 -35.24 -7.82
N ALA A 18 -24.96 -35.07 -6.54
CA ALA A 18 -24.35 -33.86 -6.04
C ALA A 18 -22.92 -33.79 -6.62
N CYS A 19 -22.76 -33.08 -7.75
CA CYS A 19 -21.45 -32.63 -8.17
C CYS A 19 -20.95 -31.61 -7.14
N ALA A 20 -20.17 -32.08 -6.17
CA ALA A 20 -19.36 -31.23 -5.32
C ALA A 20 -18.28 -30.58 -6.20
N VAL A 21 -18.55 -29.39 -6.68
CA VAL A 21 -17.56 -28.53 -7.28
C VAL A 21 -16.68 -28.03 -6.14
N ASN A 22 -15.63 -28.77 -5.82
CA ASN A 22 -14.53 -28.29 -4.99
C ASN A 22 -13.71 -27.31 -5.83
N GLY A 23 -14.23 -26.11 -6.02
CA GLY A 23 -13.41 -24.97 -6.41
C GLY A 23 -12.54 -24.55 -5.22
N PRO A 24 -11.32 -24.08 -5.45
CA PRO A 24 -10.50 -23.55 -4.37
C PRO A 24 -11.26 -22.38 -3.74
N VAL A 25 -11.73 -22.61 -2.51
CA VAL A 25 -12.27 -21.55 -1.67
C VAL A 25 -11.11 -20.61 -1.39
N ALA A 26 -11.07 -19.47 -2.07
CA ALA A 26 -10.19 -18.39 -1.69
C ALA A 26 -10.54 -18.02 -0.25
N SER A 27 -9.69 -18.42 0.68
CA SER A 27 -9.82 -18.05 2.08
C SER A 27 -9.89 -16.53 2.15
N PRO A 28 -10.88 -15.94 2.84
CA PRO A 28 -10.84 -14.53 3.13
C PRO A 28 -9.52 -14.29 3.90
N LEU A 29 -8.68 -13.40 3.39
CA LEU A 29 -7.52 -12.89 4.10
C LEU A 29 -8.05 -12.20 5.36
N ALA A 30 -8.25 -12.98 6.42
CA ALA A 30 -8.33 -12.42 7.76
C ALA A 30 -7.03 -11.63 7.95
N PRO A 31 -7.08 -10.36 8.34
CA PRO A 31 -5.88 -9.64 8.69
C PRO A 31 -5.27 -10.35 9.89
N SER A 32 -4.24 -11.17 9.65
CA SER A 32 -3.37 -11.61 10.73
C SER A 32 -2.88 -10.34 11.42
N PRO A 33 -2.92 -10.25 12.75
CA PRO A 33 -2.23 -9.17 13.43
C PRO A 33 -0.75 -9.37 13.10
N HIS A 34 -0.28 -8.62 12.08
CA HIS A 34 1.12 -8.61 11.75
C HIS A 34 1.85 -8.05 12.96
N GLN A 35 2.56 -8.91 13.64
CA GLN A 35 3.62 -8.46 14.54
C GLN A 35 4.55 -7.62 13.66
N VAL A 36 4.51 -6.32 13.88
CA VAL A 36 5.54 -5.43 13.37
C VAL A 36 6.83 -5.95 13.99
N ILE A 37 7.67 -6.62 13.21
CA ILE A 37 8.98 -7.07 13.67
C ILE A 37 9.83 -5.80 13.75
N LEU A 38 9.73 -5.14 14.88
CA LEU A 38 10.48 -3.93 15.19
C LEU A 38 11.94 -4.33 15.41
N GLY A 39 12.84 -3.69 14.69
CA GLY A 39 14.28 -3.88 14.90
C GLY A 39 15.00 -4.82 13.93
N SER A 40 14.31 -5.50 13.03
CA SER A 40 14.94 -6.28 11.97
C SER A 40 15.17 -5.42 10.72
N ASN A 41 16.15 -5.80 9.89
CA ASN A 41 16.38 -5.19 8.57
C ASN A 41 15.28 -5.65 7.60
N ILE A 42 14.06 -5.14 7.80
CA ILE A 42 12.86 -5.55 7.07
C ILE A 42 12.93 -5.25 5.57
N PHE A 43 13.84 -4.34 5.16
CA PHE A 43 14.00 -3.94 3.77
C PHE A 43 15.17 -4.66 3.05
N GLY A 44 15.77 -5.67 3.69
CA GLY A 44 16.76 -6.54 3.06
C GLY A 44 18.10 -5.88 2.73
N PHE A 45 18.42 -4.71 3.30
CA PHE A 45 19.71 -4.08 3.05
C PHE A 45 20.85 -4.84 3.71
N PRO A 46 22.02 -4.98 3.04
CA PRO A 46 23.21 -5.49 3.68
C PRO A 46 23.61 -4.55 4.83
N GLN A 47 23.64 -5.07 6.06
CA GLN A 47 23.95 -4.27 7.25
C GLN A 47 25.31 -3.57 7.18
N ASN A 48 26.29 -4.19 6.50
CA ASN A 48 27.62 -3.62 6.30
C ASN A 48 27.66 -2.41 5.34
N LYS A 49 26.54 -2.12 4.64
CA LYS A 49 26.41 -0.97 3.72
C LYS A 49 25.51 0.13 4.28
N MET A 50 24.93 -0.07 5.45
CA MET A 50 23.96 0.86 6.02
C MET A 50 24.43 1.34 7.40
N THR A 51 24.27 2.63 7.65
CA THR A 51 24.49 3.26 8.96
C THR A 51 23.22 3.94 9.39
N VAL A 52 22.59 3.46 10.46
CA VAL A 52 21.41 4.09 11.06
C VAL A 52 21.83 5.37 11.76
N LEU A 53 21.21 6.50 11.40
CA LEU A 53 21.46 7.81 12.00
C LEU A 53 20.46 8.12 13.12
N SER A 54 19.20 7.79 12.90
CA SER A 54 18.12 7.96 13.87
C SER A 54 16.97 7.01 13.58
N SER A 55 16.21 6.67 14.62
CA SER A 55 14.96 5.94 14.49
C SER A 55 13.95 6.47 15.50
N THR A 56 12.69 6.39 15.13
CA THR A 56 11.55 6.70 16.01
C THR A 56 10.60 5.53 15.96
N GLN A 57 10.28 5.00 17.13
CA GLN A 57 9.37 3.89 17.30
C GLN A 57 8.12 4.37 18.01
N GLY A 58 6.96 4.24 17.37
CA GLY A 58 5.64 4.39 17.95
C GLY A 58 5.06 3.04 18.37
N GLN A 59 3.82 3.02 18.84
CA GLN A 59 3.12 1.78 19.19
C GLN A 59 2.79 0.94 17.94
N THR A 60 2.51 1.59 16.82
CA THR A 60 1.99 0.97 15.59
C THR A 60 2.86 1.24 14.37
N PHE A 61 3.95 1.97 14.52
CA PHE A 61 4.85 2.33 13.42
C PHE A 61 6.30 2.40 13.88
N GLU A 62 7.19 2.31 12.91
CA GLU A 62 8.62 2.66 13.04
C GLU A 62 9.03 3.52 11.85
N THR A 63 9.80 4.57 12.12
CA THR A 63 10.50 5.33 11.09
C THR A 63 11.98 5.33 11.39
N ARG A 64 12.82 5.22 10.35
CA ARG A 64 14.26 5.16 10.47
C ARG A 64 14.92 5.99 9.38
N HIS A 65 15.91 6.78 9.76
CA HIS A 65 16.80 7.49 8.85
C HIS A 65 18.17 6.83 8.85
N SER A 66 18.65 6.46 7.69
CA SER A 66 19.92 5.77 7.52
C SER A 66 20.71 6.33 6.34
N LEU A 67 22.02 6.15 6.37
CA LEU A 67 22.92 6.35 5.22
C LEU A 67 23.17 4.99 4.58
N LEU A 68 22.83 4.86 3.30
CA LEU A 68 23.17 3.72 2.47
C LEU A 68 24.41 4.06 1.66
N ARG A 69 25.45 3.20 1.71
CA ARG A 69 26.61 3.32 0.81
C ARG A 69 26.13 3.19 -0.64
N HIS A 70 26.42 4.21 -1.44
CA HIS A 70 25.92 4.31 -2.80
C HIS A 70 26.95 4.97 -3.72
N ASP A 71 27.49 4.21 -4.65
CA ASP A 71 28.64 4.62 -5.48
C ASP A 71 28.31 5.74 -6.47
N SER A 72 27.03 5.99 -6.77
CA SER A 72 26.62 7.11 -7.62
C SER A 72 26.64 8.46 -6.90
N CYS A 73 26.69 8.49 -5.56
CA CYS A 73 26.82 9.72 -4.80
C CYS A 73 28.30 10.14 -4.71
N ALA A 74 28.61 11.40 -4.96
CA ALA A 74 29.96 11.92 -4.84
C ALA A 74 30.58 11.71 -3.43
N LYS A 75 29.73 11.70 -2.39
CA LYS A 75 30.11 11.40 -1.00
C LYS A 75 30.10 9.90 -0.67
N GLY A 76 29.81 9.04 -1.63
CA GLY A 76 29.77 7.59 -1.44
C GLY A 76 28.57 7.05 -0.64
N SER A 77 27.60 7.90 -0.29
CA SER A 77 26.39 7.51 0.43
C SER A 77 25.19 8.36 0.06
N MET A 78 24.00 7.79 0.20
CA MET A 78 22.73 8.48 0.06
C MET A 78 21.86 8.26 1.29
N ASP A 79 20.99 9.23 1.56
CA ASP A 79 19.99 9.09 2.61
C ASP A 79 18.86 8.20 2.15
N ILE A 80 18.46 7.30 3.04
CA ILE A 80 17.23 6.54 2.95
C ILE A 80 16.40 6.76 4.21
N VAL A 81 15.09 6.77 4.05
CA VAL A 81 14.14 6.78 5.16
C VAL A 81 13.22 5.58 5.01
N GLU A 82 13.01 4.88 6.08
CA GLU A 82 12.13 3.72 6.16
C GLU A 82 10.89 4.11 6.97
N LEU A 83 9.72 3.76 6.47
CA LEU A 83 8.45 3.88 7.18
C LEU A 83 7.75 2.54 7.17
N SER A 84 7.57 1.94 8.35
CA SER A 84 6.84 0.69 8.51
C SER A 84 5.72 0.82 9.53
N GLY A 85 4.66 0.00 9.35
CA GLY A 85 3.49 -0.02 10.23
C GLY A 85 2.34 0.88 9.76
N THR A 86 1.59 1.45 10.69
CA THR A 86 0.38 2.22 10.40
C THR A 86 0.71 3.65 9.97
N ILE A 87 0.02 4.14 8.93
CA ILE A 87 0.04 5.56 8.56
C ILE A 87 -0.94 6.30 9.49
N ASP A 88 -0.37 6.99 10.47
CA ASP A 88 -1.08 7.84 11.41
C ASP A 88 -0.40 9.23 11.51
N PRO A 89 -0.98 10.22 12.18
CA PRO A 89 -0.37 11.55 12.30
C PRO A 89 1.04 11.51 12.92
N SER A 90 1.29 10.62 13.89
CA SER A 90 2.58 10.50 14.57
C SER A 90 3.65 9.91 13.64
N SER A 91 3.28 8.90 12.84
CA SER A 91 4.18 8.30 11.85
C SER A 91 4.57 9.29 10.77
N LEU A 92 3.63 10.12 10.29
CA LEU A 92 3.91 11.15 9.28
C LEU A 92 4.74 12.30 9.85
N GLN A 93 4.49 12.72 11.09
CA GLN A 93 5.31 13.71 11.78
C GLN A 93 6.75 13.21 11.95
N SER A 94 6.93 11.95 12.35
CA SER A 94 8.25 11.33 12.47
C SER A 94 8.96 11.20 11.12
N LEU A 95 8.25 10.76 10.07
CA LEU A 95 8.76 10.73 8.71
C LEU A 95 9.25 12.13 8.29
N GLN A 96 8.43 13.15 8.50
CA GLN A 96 8.78 14.52 8.13
C GLN A 96 10.00 15.02 8.89
N ALA A 97 10.15 14.70 10.18
CA ALA A 97 11.32 15.06 10.97
C ALA A 97 12.61 14.45 10.42
N HIS A 98 12.57 13.16 10.00
CA HIS A 98 13.71 12.54 9.33
C HIS A 98 14.01 13.21 7.99
N MET A 99 12.97 13.51 7.20
CA MET A 99 13.14 14.16 5.88
C MET A 99 13.76 15.54 5.95
N HIS A 100 13.63 16.26 7.07
CA HIS A 100 14.31 17.55 7.27
C HIS A 100 15.83 17.43 7.41
N ASN A 101 16.31 16.31 7.88
CA ASN A 101 17.72 16.08 8.20
C ASN A 101 18.51 15.39 7.08
N LEU A 102 17.91 15.26 5.88
CA LEU A 102 18.55 14.56 4.78
C LEU A 102 19.74 15.34 4.21
N SER A 103 20.83 14.63 4.00
CA SER A 103 21.95 15.11 3.21
C SER A 103 21.60 15.09 1.72
N ARG A 104 22.18 15.99 0.94
CA ARG A 104 21.97 15.95 -0.50
C ARG A 104 22.99 14.99 -1.14
N CYS A 105 22.49 13.93 -1.75
CA CYS A 105 23.30 13.13 -2.66
C CYS A 105 23.40 13.87 -4.00
N ILE A 106 24.62 14.20 -4.41
CA ILE A 106 24.93 14.73 -5.74
C ILE A 106 25.75 13.68 -6.46
N ASN A 107 25.35 13.32 -7.67
CA ASN A 107 26.09 12.36 -8.48
C ASN A 107 27.35 13.00 -9.11
N ARG A 108 28.14 12.19 -9.79
CA ARG A 108 29.40 12.67 -10.43
C ARG A 108 29.16 13.67 -11.54
N GLN A 109 27.94 13.74 -12.09
CA GLN A 109 27.51 14.70 -13.10
C GLN A 109 26.95 16.01 -12.49
N GLY A 110 27.01 16.18 -11.17
CA GLY A 110 26.44 17.33 -10.48
C GLY A 110 24.93 17.32 -10.31
N GLN A 111 24.25 16.24 -10.66
CA GLN A 111 22.81 16.13 -10.55
C GLN A 111 22.41 15.63 -9.15
N ARG A 112 21.27 16.12 -8.66
CA ARG A 112 20.69 15.65 -7.40
C ARG A 112 20.09 14.27 -7.58
N VAL A 113 20.50 13.33 -6.73
CA VAL A 113 19.85 12.03 -6.59
C VAL A 113 18.75 12.16 -5.53
N PRO A 114 17.52 11.78 -5.83
CA PRO A 114 16.41 11.82 -4.87
C PRO A 114 16.70 10.95 -3.64
N PRO A 115 16.36 11.42 -2.43
CA PRO A 115 16.34 10.55 -1.28
C PRO A 115 15.27 9.46 -1.47
N GLN A 116 15.52 8.28 -0.95
CA GLN A 116 14.57 7.16 -1.08
C GLN A 116 13.79 6.96 0.22
N VAL A 117 12.47 6.83 0.10
CA VAL A 117 11.58 6.48 1.20
C VAL A 117 11.03 5.08 0.96
N TYR A 118 11.45 4.14 1.78
CA TYR A 118 11.03 2.76 1.75
C TYR A 118 9.77 2.58 2.58
N LEU A 119 8.74 2.00 1.97
CA LEU A 119 7.40 1.90 2.53
C LEU A 119 7.02 0.44 2.78
N ASN A 120 6.58 0.16 4.01
CA ASN A 120 5.97 -1.11 4.39
C ASN A 120 4.80 -0.86 5.35
N SER A 121 3.58 -0.76 4.81
CA SER A 121 2.43 -0.33 5.60
C SER A 121 1.13 -0.95 5.10
N HIS A 122 0.30 -1.37 6.03
CA HIS A 122 -1.08 -1.76 5.76
C HIS A 122 -2.02 -0.56 5.55
N GLY A 123 -1.50 0.66 5.65
CA GLY A 123 -2.25 1.88 5.46
C GLY A 123 -2.66 2.58 6.76
N GLY A 124 -3.78 3.26 6.70
CA GLY A 124 -4.36 4.10 7.73
C GLY A 124 -5.56 4.83 7.15
N LYS A 125 -5.93 5.97 7.72
CA LYS A 125 -7.01 6.81 7.16
C LYS A 125 -6.61 7.32 5.78
N PRO A 126 -7.46 7.21 4.75
CA PRO A 126 -7.12 7.60 3.37
C PRO A 126 -6.60 9.03 3.23
N ILE A 127 -7.12 9.96 4.03
CA ILE A 127 -6.67 11.36 4.05
C ILE A 127 -5.18 11.51 4.42
N LEU A 128 -4.64 10.62 5.26
CA LEU A 128 -3.23 10.62 5.64
C LEU A 128 -2.33 10.13 4.50
N GLY A 129 -2.89 9.37 3.55
CA GLY A 129 -2.19 9.05 2.31
C GLY A 129 -1.93 10.27 1.43
N ILE A 130 -2.85 11.24 1.44
CA ILE A 130 -2.65 12.54 0.78
C ILE A 130 -1.46 13.27 1.42
N GLU A 131 -1.41 13.33 2.75
CA GLU A 131 -0.32 13.95 3.48
C GLU A 131 1.02 13.25 3.22
N LEU A 132 1.05 11.91 3.22
CA LEU A 132 2.23 11.14 2.83
C LEU A 132 2.73 11.55 1.43
N GLY A 133 1.82 11.59 0.44
CA GLY A 133 2.17 12.01 -0.92
C GLY A 133 2.72 13.44 -0.99
N GLN A 134 2.16 14.35 -0.21
CA GLN A 134 2.64 15.73 -0.10
C GLN A 134 4.03 15.82 0.54
N ILE A 135 4.31 15.02 1.58
CA ILE A 135 5.65 14.93 2.19
C ILE A 135 6.64 14.44 1.14
N LEU A 136 6.37 13.32 0.47
CA LEU A 136 7.24 12.78 -0.58
C LEU A 136 7.53 13.79 -1.68
N ALA A 137 6.48 14.48 -2.16
CA ALA A 137 6.62 15.51 -3.21
C ALA A 137 7.44 16.71 -2.76
N ARG A 138 7.24 17.19 -1.53
CA ARG A 138 7.96 18.35 -0.95
C ARG A 138 9.45 18.12 -0.91
N TYR A 139 9.88 16.93 -0.55
CA TYR A 139 11.31 16.59 -0.46
C TYR A 139 11.86 16.03 -1.78
N GLY A 140 11.03 15.86 -2.80
CA GLY A 140 11.42 15.26 -4.07
C GLY A 140 11.90 13.83 -3.89
N ALA A 141 11.32 13.11 -2.95
CA ALA A 141 11.71 11.75 -2.60
C ALA A 141 11.14 10.73 -3.60
N GLU A 142 11.88 9.65 -3.82
CA GLU A 142 11.40 8.45 -4.47
C GLU A 142 10.72 7.55 -3.44
N ALA A 143 9.45 7.17 -3.69
CA ALA A 143 8.77 6.16 -2.92
C ALA A 143 9.16 4.76 -3.42
N VAL A 144 9.59 3.89 -2.52
CA VAL A 144 10.09 2.55 -2.88
C VAL A 144 9.35 1.49 -2.07
N VAL A 145 8.86 0.45 -2.76
CA VAL A 145 8.32 -0.76 -2.13
C VAL A 145 9.17 -1.94 -2.61
N THR A 146 9.79 -2.66 -1.69
CA THR A 146 10.71 -3.76 -2.04
C THR A 146 10.08 -5.13 -1.84
N GLU A 147 10.86 -6.15 -2.16
CA GLU A 147 10.46 -7.55 -1.99
C GLU A 147 9.95 -7.85 -0.57
N GLY A 148 8.83 -8.56 -0.51
CA GLY A 148 8.18 -8.93 0.74
C GLY A 148 7.47 -7.79 1.46
N GLN A 149 7.50 -6.55 0.90
CA GLN A 149 6.85 -5.39 1.50
C GLN A 149 5.48 -5.13 0.88
N LEU A 150 4.59 -4.58 1.69
CA LEU A 150 3.26 -4.17 1.29
C LEU A 150 3.06 -2.68 1.55
N CYS A 151 2.54 -1.98 0.56
CA CYS A 151 2.05 -0.61 0.69
C CYS A 151 0.57 -0.58 0.31
N SER A 152 -0.31 -0.49 1.29
CA SER A 152 -1.75 -0.67 1.12
C SER A 152 -2.54 0.53 1.63
N GLY A 153 -3.75 0.74 1.13
CA GLY A 153 -4.67 1.79 1.57
C GLY A 153 -4.05 3.19 1.51
N ALA A 154 -3.95 3.88 2.65
CA ALA A 154 -3.33 5.22 2.74
C ALA A 154 -1.89 5.24 2.22
N CYS A 155 -1.11 4.17 2.44
CA CYS A 155 0.23 4.03 1.88
C CYS A 155 0.20 4.04 0.35
N ALA A 156 -0.71 3.28 -0.26
CA ALA A 156 -0.86 3.24 -1.72
C ALA A 156 -1.26 4.61 -2.29
N VAL A 157 -2.12 5.37 -1.60
CA VAL A 157 -2.45 6.76 -2.00
C VAL A 157 -1.19 7.61 -2.05
N GLY A 158 -0.37 7.60 -1.00
CA GLY A 158 0.88 8.36 -0.95
C GLY A 158 1.89 7.91 -2.00
N PHE A 159 2.05 6.61 -2.18
CA PHE A 159 2.92 6.03 -3.20
C PHE A 159 2.52 6.44 -4.61
N LEU A 160 1.23 6.32 -4.97
CA LEU A 160 0.71 6.63 -6.31
C LEU A 160 0.85 8.10 -6.68
N THR A 161 0.91 8.98 -5.69
CA THR A 161 1.02 10.43 -5.88
C THR A 161 2.46 10.96 -5.73
N ALA A 162 3.40 10.10 -5.33
CA ALA A 162 4.82 10.42 -5.38
C ALA A 162 5.27 10.68 -6.83
N ARG A 163 6.13 11.71 -7.02
CA ARG A 163 6.66 12.05 -8.35
C ARG A 163 7.55 10.96 -8.92
N GLN A 164 8.33 10.32 -8.05
CA GLN A 164 9.19 9.19 -8.38
C GLN A 164 8.78 8.03 -7.48
N ARG A 165 8.60 6.88 -8.08
CA ARG A 165 8.20 5.67 -7.36
C ARG A 165 8.69 4.43 -8.07
N SER A 166 9.03 3.41 -7.30
CA SER A 166 9.43 2.10 -7.81
C SER A 166 8.92 0.97 -6.94
N VAL A 167 8.46 -0.07 -7.59
CA VAL A 167 8.20 -1.37 -6.96
C VAL A 167 9.32 -2.30 -7.39
N LYS A 168 10.05 -2.87 -6.43
CA LYS A 168 11.19 -3.76 -6.70
C LYS A 168 10.80 -5.19 -6.40
N SER A 169 11.16 -6.10 -7.30
CA SER A 169 10.90 -7.55 -7.16
C SER A 169 9.42 -7.84 -6.86
N ASN A 170 9.14 -8.56 -5.79
CA ASN A 170 7.78 -8.94 -5.36
C ASN A 170 7.18 -7.94 -4.34
N GLY A 171 7.59 -6.69 -4.36
CA GLY A 171 6.93 -5.63 -3.60
C GLY A 171 5.48 -5.45 -4.09
N ARG A 172 4.56 -5.14 -3.18
CA ARG A 172 3.14 -5.04 -3.50
C ARG A 172 2.58 -3.68 -3.11
N VAL A 173 1.90 -3.05 -4.05
CA VAL A 173 1.13 -1.83 -3.79
C VAL A 173 -0.34 -2.13 -4.06
N VAL A 174 -1.19 -1.93 -3.05
CA VAL A 174 -2.60 -2.30 -3.12
C VAL A 174 -3.48 -1.13 -2.73
N LEU A 175 -4.22 -0.58 -3.69
CA LEU A 175 -5.18 0.48 -3.42
C LEU A 175 -6.53 -0.12 -3.04
N HIS A 176 -6.92 0.07 -1.79
CA HIS A 176 -8.25 -0.23 -1.27
C HIS A 176 -8.55 0.64 -0.05
N PHE A 177 -9.83 0.76 0.30
CA PHE A 177 -10.26 1.51 1.49
C PHE A 177 -11.12 0.65 2.42
N ASN A 178 -11.01 -0.68 2.29
CA ASN A 178 -11.68 -1.60 3.20
C ASN A 178 -11.24 -1.31 4.65
N GLY A 179 -12.19 -1.23 5.55
CA GLY A 179 -11.94 -0.83 6.94
C GLY A 179 -11.89 0.69 7.19
N ALA A 180 -11.77 1.53 6.16
CA ALA A 180 -11.83 2.97 6.32
C ALA A 180 -13.20 3.44 6.80
N LYS A 181 -14.26 2.71 6.49
CA LYS A 181 -15.63 2.95 6.97
C LYS A 181 -15.69 2.95 8.51
N ASN A 182 -14.97 2.04 9.16
CA ASN A 182 -14.88 1.99 10.63
C ASN A 182 -14.13 3.21 11.21
N ASN A 183 -13.40 3.95 10.38
CA ASN A 183 -12.68 5.18 10.73
C ASN A 183 -13.40 6.44 10.23
N GLY A 184 -14.69 6.33 9.87
CA GLY A 184 -15.52 7.45 9.44
C GLY A 184 -15.37 7.89 7.99
N PHE A 185 -14.58 7.17 7.16
CA PHE A 185 -14.47 7.42 5.74
C PHE A 185 -15.56 6.63 4.97
N ASP A 186 -16.25 7.31 4.07
CA ASP A 186 -17.32 6.72 3.27
C ASP A 186 -17.20 7.14 1.81
N CYS A 187 -17.02 6.15 0.93
CA CYS A 187 -16.91 6.37 -0.51
C CYS A 187 -18.17 6.92 -1.17
N ALA A 188 -19.31 6.76 -0.54
CA ALA A 188 -20.58 7.35 -1.01
C ALA A 188 -20.66 8.85 -0.69
N ARG A 189 -19.85 9.34 0.25
CA ARG A 189 -19.83 10.75 0.62
C ARG A 189 -18.82 11.51 -0.22
N SER A 190 -19.32 12.47 -0.99
CA SER A 190 -18.47 13.33 -1.83
C SER A 190 -17.40 14.09 -1.02
N ASN A 191 -17.73 14.51 0.21
CA ASN A 191 -16.80 15.23 1.08
C ASN A 191 -15.59 14.38 1.48
N ASP A 192 -15.73 13.05 1.56
CA ASP A 192 -14.62 12.14 1.86
C ASP A 192 -13.78 11.85 0.62
N MET A 193 -14.42 11.74 -0.55
CA MET A 193 -13.78 11.39 -1.81
C MET A 193 -13.18 12.58 -2.57
N MET A 194 -13.74 13.77 -2.41
CA MET A 194 -13.27 14.96 -3.12
C MET A 194 -11.81 15.34 -2.79
N PRO A 195 -11.32 15.25 -1.55
CA PRO A 195 -9.90 15.46 -1.26
C PRO A 195 -8.98 14.50 -2.01
N LEU A 196 -9.36 13.21 -2.11
CA LEU A 196 -8.60 12.21 -2.88
C LEU A 196 -8.60 12.52 -4.36
N GLN A 197 -9.77 12.89 -4.92
CA GLN A 197 -9.89 13.29 -6.33
C GLN A 197 -8.95 14.46 -6.64
N ASN A 198 -9.02 15.51 -5.85
CA ASN A 198 -8.19 16.70 -6.04
C ASN A 198 -6.70 16.36 -5.94
N HIS A 199 -6.34 15.50 -4.99
CA HIS A 199 -4.95 15.07 -4.81
C HIS A 199 -4.43 14.27 -6.01
N PHE A 200 -5.21 13.30 -6.51
CA PHE A 200 -4.84 12.54 -7.70
C PHE A 200 -4.74 13.42 -8.94
N LEU A 201 -5.67 14.38 -9.12
CA LEU A 201 -5.62 15.32 -10.22
C LEU A 201 -4.36 16.22 -10.14
N ALA A 202 -4.02 16.69 -8.96
CA ALA A 202 -2.82 17.50 -8.74
C ALA A 202 -1.52 16.72 -9.01
N ALA A 203 -1.49 15.43 -8.62
CA ALA A 203 -0.29 14.60 -8.73
C ALA A 203 -0.06 14.05 -10.15
N ALA A 204 -1.12 13.65 -10.86
CA ALA A 204 -1.04 12.91 -12.13
C ALA A 204 -1.73 13.63 -13.31
N GLY A 205 -2.14 14.87 -13.14
CA GLY A 205 -2.88 15.64 -14.15
C GLY A 205 -4.29 15.11 -14.38
N ARG A 206 -5.03 15.77 -15.29
CA ARG A 206 -6.46 15.46 -15.50
C ARG A 206 -6.68 13.99 -15.88
N THR A 207 -5.99 13.51 -16.90
CA THR A 207 -6.21 12.14 -17.40
C THR A 207 -5.78 11.09 -16.39
N GLY A 208 -4.53 11.16 -15.90
CA GLY A 208 -3.99 10.19 -14.94
C GLY A 208 -4.70 10.25 -13.60
N GLY A 209 -4.97 11.45 -13.08
CA GLY A 209 -5.66 11.63 -11.81
C GLY A 209 -7.11 11.14 -11.85
N THR A 210 -7.83 11.36 -12.97
CA THR A 210 -9.18 10.79 -13.15
C THR A 210 -9.14 9.26 -13.18
N ALA A 211 -8.16 8.65 -13.86
CA ALA A 211 -8.01 7.20 -13.90
C ALA A 211 -7.75 6.64 -12.49
N LEU A 212 -6.83 7.22 -11.73
CA LEU A 212 -6.55 6.84 -10.33
C LEU A 212 -7.79 6.98 -9.45
N TYR A 213 -8.55 8.07 -9.60
CA TYR A 213 -9.77 8.29 -8.85
C TYR A 213 -10.85 7.26 -9.15
N ASN A 214 -11.06 6.94 -10.43
CA ASN A 214 -12.03 5.91 -10.83
C ASN A 214 -11.65 4.52 -10.29
N GLN A 215 -10.37 4.18 -10.29
CA GLN A 215 -9.90 2.95 -9.65
C GLN A 215 -10.14 2.98 -8.14
N ALA A 216 -9.85 4.10 -7.48
CA ALA A 216 -10.14 4.27 -6.06
C ALA A 216 -11.63 4.05 -5.74
N LEU A 217 -12.53 4.60 -6.55
CA LEU A 217 -13.99 4.38 -6.42
C LEU A 217 -14.37 2.90 -6.60
N THR A 218 -13.83 2.24 -7.62
CA THR A 218 -14.14 0.84 -7.94
C THR A 218 -13.83 -0.09 -6.77
N TYR A 219 -12.71 0.14 -6.08
CA TYR A 219 -12.23 -0.72 -5.01
C TYR A 219 -12.52 -0.19 -3.59
N CYS A 220 -13.26 0.90 -3.48
CA CYS A 220 -13.45 1.60 -2.22
C CYS A 220 -14.19 0.78 -1.16
N ASN A 221 -15.24 0.06 -1.55
CA ASN A 221 -16.03 -0.80 -0.67
C ASN A 221 -15.77 -2.30 -0.94
N SER A 222 -14.69 -2.61 -1.66
CA SER A 222 -14.35 -3.97 -2.02
C SER A 222 -13.40 -4.58 -0.98
N ASP A 223 -13.60 -5.86 -0.66
CA ASP A 223 -12.63 -6.66 0.09
C ASP A 223 -11.39 -6.98 -0.76
N ARG A 224 -11.46 -6.71 -2.05
CA ARG A 224 -10.34 -6.81 -2.98
C ARG A 224 -9.76 -5.41 -3.19
N GLY A 225 -8.44 -5.33 -3.26
CA GLY A 225 -7.76 -4.11 -3.65
C GLY A 225 -7.36 -4.15 -5.14
N TRP A 226 -7.09 -2.99 -5.69
CA TRP A 226 -6.37 -2.88 -6.95
C TRP A 226 -4.87 -3.02 -6.69
N GLU A 227 -4.31 -4.13 -7.12
CA GLU A 227 -2.87 -4.37 -7.03
C GLU A 227 -2.16 -3.75 -8.23
N ILE A 228 -1.14 -2.98 -7.92
CA ILE A 228 -0.31 -2.25 -8.88
C ILE A 228 1.02 -3.00 -8.94
N SER A 229 1.31 -3.52 -10.11
CA SER A 229 2.56 -4.22 -10.44
C SER A 229 3.49 -3.33 -11.27
#